data_90f71e14545cd3e93236b9e2f7bbd681
#
_entry.id   90f71e14545cd3e93236b9e2f7bbd681
#
_cell.length_a   1.000
_cell.length_b   1.000
_cell.length_c   1.000
_cell.angle_alpha   90.00
_cell.angle_beta   90.00
_cell.angle_gamma   90.00
#
_symmetry.space_group_name_H-M   'P 1'
#
loop_
_entity.id
_entity.type
_entity.pdbx_description
1 polymer ?
#
loop_
_entity_poly.entity_id
_entity_poly.type
_entity_poly.pdbx_seq_one_letter_code
_entity_poly.pdbx_strand_id
1 'polypeptide(L)'
;MSKIEKSDKSNKVIRHLVFSGGGQNLLSFYGVVKQAMLNSYIKFDDLKSMYGTSAGAIIIVIIALNIEWDIVDDFFIKRPWQKLFNLSLDNFVDIYQRKGFFNSESIFEIVRPLLKCKEYNVDITLGELYEKTRIDLHIFTTELNSFKCVDLSHSTHPTWRVLDAVYASSCVPFLFSPMIKDEECYVDGGFTKDFAINDALELYDKEEILAIKKQNNNAKNLINSDSNIIEFTHTCFERVFKAVVDKEYQHIKNTIFVPGPPVSMQEILHVTYNEDVRKEMIDYGQSLFDEYKAWFTLGINNK
;
A
#
# COMPACT_ATOMS: atom_id res chain seq x y z
N MET A 1 -48.93 -16.07 -12.58
CA MET A 1 -47.80 -16.89 -12.10
C MET A 1 -46.54 -16.27 -12.66
N SER A 2 -45.96 -15.35 -11.89
CA SER A 2 -44.69 -14.70 -12.23
C SER A 2 -43.55 -15.61 -11.81
N LYS A 3 -42.73 -16.02 -12.78
CA LYS A 3 -41.47 -16.71 -12.51
C LYS A 3 -40.54 -15.73 -11.80
N ILE A 4 -40.28 -15.98 -10.52
CA ILE A 4 -39.16 -15.37 -9.80
C ILE A 4 -37.93 -16.05 -10.36
N GLU A 5 -37.20 -15.35 -11.24
CA GLU A 5 -35.83 -15.72 -11.57
C GLU A 5 -34.99 -15.63 -10.30
N LYS A 6 -34.65 -16.79 -9.77
CA LYS A 6 -33.57 -16.90 -8.79
C LYS A 6 -32.30 -16.49 -9.51
N SER A 7 -31.85 -15.27 -9.30
CA SER A 7 -30.49 -14.88 -9.69
C SER A 7 -29.53 -15.83 -8.98
N ASP A 8 -28.88 -16.65 -9.77
CA ASP A 8 -27.77 -17.51 -9.33
C ASP A 8 -26.66 -16.58 -8.83
N LYS A 9 -26.58 -16.42 -7.51
CA LYS A 9 -25.46 -15.69 -6.87
C LYS A 9 -24.25 -16.62 -6.89
N SER A 10 -23.69 -16.87 -8.07
CA SER A 10 -22.33 -17.40 -8.15
C SER A 10 -21.42 -16.33 -7.55
N ASN A 11 -20.81 -16.60 -6.40
CA ASN A 11 -19.71 -15.80 -5.88
C ASN A 11 -18.64 -15.77 -6.99
N LYS A 12 -18.52 -14.63 -7.68
CA LYS A 12 -17.47 -14.47 -8.68
C LYS A 12 -16.11 -14.58 -7.98
N VAL A 13 -15.18 -15.20 -8.64
CA VAL A 13 -13.81 -15.40 -8.14
C VAL A 13 -13.09 -14.06 -8.14
N ILE A 14 -12.42 -13.70 -7.03
CA ILE A 14 -11.58 -12.51 -6.95
C ILE A 14 -10.32 -12.75 -7.77
N ARG A 15 -10.06 -11.87 -8.72
CA ARG A 15 -8.94 -11.92 -9.65
C ARG A 15 -8.06 -10.68 -9.61
N HIS A 16 -8.58 -9.59 -9.07
CA HIS A 16 -7.93 -8.30 -9.08
C HIS A 16 -7.96 -7.70 -7.68
N LEU A 17 -6.81 -7.19 -7.24
CA LEU A 17 -6.69 -6.52 -5.94
C LEU A 17 -6.33 -5.05 -6.15
N VAL A 18 -6.96 -4.18 -5.38
CA VAL A 18 -6.66 -2.73 -5.42
C VAL A 18 -6.39 -2.22 -4.02
N PHE A 19 -5.21 -1.66 -3.82
CA PHE A 19 -4.79 -1.10 -2.53
C PHE A 19 -4.55 0.40 -2.64
N SER A 20 -5.11 1.14 -1.69
CA SER A 20 -4.75 2.55 -1.54
C SER A 20 -3.37 2.72 -0.90
N GLY A 21 -2.87 3.95 -0.87
CA GLY A 21 -1.84 4.36 0.05
C GLY A 21 -2.29 4.13 1.50
N GLY A 22 -1.33 3.83 2.38
CA GLY A 22 -1.66 3.42 3.75
C GLY A 22 -0.62 3.81 4.79
N GLY A 23 0.61 4.11 4.40
CA GLY A 23 1.72 4.35 5.31
C GLY A 23 1.93 3.17 6.27
N GLN A 24 1.96 3.45 7.58
CA GLN A 24 2.12 2.43 8.61
C GLN A 24 1.00 1.38 8.65
N ASN A 25 -0.19 1.65 8.05
CA ASN A 25 -1.26 0.65 7.94
C ASN A 25 -0.95 -0.51 6.98
N LEU A 26 0.23 -0.51 6.36
CA LEU A 26 0.79 -1.62 5.59
C LEU A 26 0.56 -2.97 6.28
N LEU A 27 0.80 -3.07 7.59
CA LEU A 27 0.66 -4.31 8.35
C LEU A 27 -0.80 -4.76 8.48
N SER A 28 -1.72 -3.80 8.62
CA SER A 28 -3.16 -4.14 8.62
C SER A 28 -3.64 -4.55 7.22
N PHE A 29 -3.14 -3.93 6.14
CA PHE A 29 -3.41 -4.39 4.78
C PHE A 29 -2.93 -5.82 4.56
N TYR A 30 -1.72 -6.13 5.03
CA TYR A 30 -1.17 -7.48 5.02
C TYR A 30 -2.09 -8.46 5.77
N GLY A 31 -2.52 -8.12 6.99
CA GLY A 31 -3.43 -8.93 7.79
C GLY A 31 -4.75 -9.23 7.08
N VAL A 32 -5.37 -8.23 6.43
CA VAL A 32 -6.59 -8.41 5.62
C VAL A 32 -6.40 -9.46 4.54
N VAL A 33 -5.33 -9.33 3.73
CA VAL A 33 -5.11 -10.25 2.60
C VAL A 33 -4.74 -11.65 3.07
N LYS A 34 -3.87 -11.75 4.07
CA LYS A 34 -3.51 -13.02 4.69
C LYS A 34 -4.77 -13.78 5.11
N GLN A 35 -5.67 -13.13 5.86
CA GLN A 35 -6.90 -13.74 6.32
C GLN A 35 -7.85 -14.11 5.16
N ALA A 36 -7.93 -13.26 4.14
CA ALA A 36 -8.73 -13.53 2.94
C ALA A 36 -8.23 -14.78 2.18
N MET A 37 -6.92 -14.95 2.09
CA MET A 37 -6.32 -16.13 1.44
C MET A 37 -6.45 -17.39 2.31
N LEU A 38 -6.20 -17.30 3.62
CA LEU A 38 -6.40 -18.42 4.55
C LEU A 38 -7.84 -18.94 4.55
N ASN A 39 -8.81 -18.03 4.36
CA ASN A 39 -10.23 -18.37 4.22
C ASN A 39 -10.64 -18.81 2.79
N SER A 40 -9.70 -18.93 1.87
CA SER A 40 -9.94 -19.24 0.44
C SER A 40 -10.92 -18.28 -0.24
N TYR A 41 -11.06 -17.05 0.27
CA TYR A 41 -11.83 -15.98 -0.37
C TYR A 41 -11.07 -15.41 -1.56
N ILE A 42 -9.75 -15.34 -1.45
CA ILE A 42 -8.80 -15.11 -2.54
C ILE A 42 -7.97 -16.38 -2.71
N LYS A 43 -7.78 -16.83 -3.94
CA LYS A 43 -6.82 -17.88 -4.27
C LYS A 43 -5.70 -17.29 -5.09
N PHE A 44 -4.47 -17.58 -4.72
CA PHE A 44 -3.29 -17.03 -5.41
C PHE A 44 -3.30 -17.33 -6.91
N ASP A 45 -3.66 -18.55 -7.31
CA ASP A 45 -3.67 -19.01 -8.70
C ASP A 45 -4.73 -18.30 -9.56
N ASP A 46 -5.74 -17.70 -8.94
CA ASP A 46 -6.78 -16.96 -9.63
C ASP A 46 -6.38 -15.49 -9.88
N LEU A 47 -5.35 -14.96 -9.18
CA LEU A 47 -4.93 -13.57 -9.30
C LEU A 47 -4.36 -13.28 -10.69
N LYS A 48 -4.79 -12.16 -11.28
CA LYS A 48 -4.37 -11.69 -12.60
C LYS A 48 -3.68 -10.35 -12.56
N SER A 49 -4.21 -9.40 -11.79
CA SER A 49 -3.59 -8.09 -11.64
C SER A 49 -3.75 -7.52 -10.25
N MET A 50 -2.83 -6.66 -9.86
CA MET A 50 -2.87 -5.94 -8.59
C MET A 50 -2.42 -4.50 -8.77
N TYR A 51 -3.16 -3.59 -8.15
CA TYR A 51 -2.98 -2.14 -8.21
C TYR A 51 -2.61 -1.61 -6.84
N GLY A 52 -1.55 -0.85 -6.74
CA GLY A 52 -1.09 -0.36 -5.44
C GLY A 52 -0.40 0.99 -5.48
N THR A 53 -0.65 1.79 -4.46
CA THR A 53 0.03 3.07 -4.22
C THR A 53 0.70 3.03 -2.86
N SER A 54 1.96 3.50 -2.75
CA SER A 54 2.67 3.61 -1.48
C SER A 54 2.72 2.27 -0.71
N ALA A 55 2.16 2.21 0.49
CA ALA A 55 2.03 0.96 1.24
C ALA A 55 1.34 -0.14 0.43
N GLY A 56 0.34 0.22 -0.40
CA GLY A 56 -0.32 -0.71 -1.32
C GLY A 56 0.65 -1.28 -2.36
N ALA A 57 1.58 -0.47 -2.88
CA ALA A 57 2.61 -0.93 -3.81
C ALA A 57 3.55 -1.96 -3.18
N ILE A 58 3.92 -1.76 -1.92
CA ILE A 58 4.70 -2.73 -1.15
C ILE A 58 3.93 -4.06 -1.01
N ILE A 59 2.65 -3.98 -0.62
CA ILE A 59 1.81 -5.17 -0.38
C ILE A 59 1.62 -5.99 -1.65
N ILE A 60 1.33 -5.37 -2.80
CA ILE A 60 1.13 -6.13 -4.04
C ILE A 60 2.39 -6.89 -4.48
N VAL A 61 3.57 -6.31 -4.25
CA VAL A 61 4.83 -7.02 -4.51
C VAL A 61 5.00 -8.20 -3.56
N ILE A 62 4.72 -8.03 -2.25
CA ILE A 62 4.81 -9.11 -1.26
C ILE A 62 3.85 -10.26 -1.61
N ILE A 63 2.60 -9.95 -2.01
CA ILE A 63 1.63 -10.96 -2.43
C ILE A 63 2.14 -11.69 -3.68
N ALA A 64 2.65 -10.96 -4.68
CA ALA A 64 3.16 -11.55 -5.92
C ALA A 64 4.32 -12.52 -5.68
N LEU A 65 5.11 -12.31 -4.63
CA LEU A 65 6.20 -13.22 -4.26
C LEU A 65 5.70 -14.56 -3.71
N ASN A 66 4.46 -14.66 -3.26
CA ASN A 66 3.85 -15.89 -2.74
C ASN A 66 4.76 -16.64 -1.76
N ILE A 67 5.16 -15.96 -0.70
CA ILE A 67 5.98 -16.47 0.39
C ILE A 67 5.05 -17.02 1.47
N GLU A 68 5.46 -18.11 2.15
CA GLU A 68 4.73 -18.68 3.27
C GLU A 68 4.44 -17.62 4.35
N TRP A 69 3.21 -17.59 4.85
CA TRP A 69 2.75 -16.56 5.77
C TRP A 69 3.58 -16.47 7.05
N ASP A 70 3.99 -17.62 7.60
CA ASP A 70 4.79 -17.64 8.83
C ASP A 70 6.15 -16.95 8.65
N ILE A 71 6.75 -17.05 7.46
CA ILE A 71 8.01 -16.38 7.14
C ILE A 71 7.78 -14.85 7.05
N VAL A 72 6.69 -14.43 6.43
CA VAL A 72 6.36 -13.01 6.30
C VAL A 72 5.93 -12.42 7.65
N ASP A 73 5.20 -13.17 8.48
CA ASP A 73 4.87 -12.78 9.85
C ASP A 73 6.13 -12.53 10.68
N ASP A 74 7.03 -13.51 10.71
CA ASP A 74 8.29 -13.40 11.44
C ASP A 74 9.14 -12.23 10.95
N PHE A 75 9.15 -12.02 9.65
CA PHE A 75 9.84 -10.89 9.05
C PHE A 75 9.26 -9.56 9.50
N PHE A 76 7.95 -9.38 9.48
CA PHE A 76 7.34 -8.12 9.91
C PHE A 76 7.39 -7.91 11.42
N ILE A 77 7.13 -8.95 12.19
CA ILE A 77 7.01 -8.85 13.65
C ILE A 77 8.38 -8.75 14.31
N LYS A 78 9.29 -9.69 14.01
CA LYS A 78 10.52 -9.88 14.80
C LYS A 78 11.73 -9.08 14.33
N ARG A 79 11.69 -8.53 13.11
CA ARG A 79 12.82 -7.77 12.58
C ARG A 79 13.05 -6.47 13.40
N PRO A 80 14.29 -6.10 13.66
CA PRO A 80 14.62 -4.86 14.38
C PRO A 80 14.51 -3.63 13.49
N TRP A 81 13.28 -3.26 13.11
CA TRP A 81 12.97 -2.15 12.20
C TRP A 81 13.53 -0.80 12.66
N GLN A 82 13.66 -0.57 13.98
CA GLN A 82 14.24 0.65 14.55
C GLN A 82 15.65 0.94 14.05
N LYS A 83 16.41 -0.06 13.59
CA LYS A 83 17.73 0.14 13.00
C LYS A 83 17.68 0.83 11.64
N LEU A 84 16.58 0.68 10.91
CA LEU A 84 16.38 1.25 9.58
C LEU A 84 15.72 2.63 9.63
N PHE A 85 14.94 2.89 10.66
CA PHE A 85 14.19 4.13 10.87
C PHE A 85 14.78 4.94 12.07
N ASN A 86 16.10 4.91 12.23
CA ASN A 86 16.76 5.67 13.27
C ASN A 86 16.94 7.13 12.84
N LEU A 87 16.41 8.05 13.65
CA LEU A 87 16.63 9.48 13.49
C LEU A 87 17.91 9.87 14.23
N SER A 88 19.02 9.95 13.51
CA SER A 88 20.21 10.63 14.01
C SER A 88 20.11 12.12 13.69
N LEU A 89 20.05 12.95 14.71
CA LEU A 89 20.01 14.41 14.57
C LEU A 89 21.36 15.01 14.16
N ASP A 90 22.41 14.19 14.07
CA ASP A 90 23.78 14.65 13.82
C ASP A 90 24.03 15.16 12.40
N ASN A 91 23.06 15.01 11.47
CA ASN A 91 23.22 15.32 10.07
C ASN A 91 22.08 16.16 9.46
N PHE A 92 21.73 17.29 10.09
CA PHE A 92 20.73 18.22 9.50
C PHE A 92 21.08 18.67 8.07
N VAL A 93 22.37 18.84 7.78
CA VAL A 93 22.84 19.20 6.44
C VAL A 93 22.53 18.09 5.43
N ASP A 94 22.71 16.84 5.81
CA ASP A 94 22.41 15.68 4.95
C ASP A 94 20.91 15.55 4.71
N ILE A 95 20.07 15.75 5.72
CA ILE A 95 18.60 15.76 5.60
C ILE A 95 18.16 16.86 4.62
N TYR A 96 18.73 18.05 4.76
CA TYR A 96 18.45 19.17 3.87
C TYR A 96 18.85 18.85 2.41
N GLN A 97 20.07 18.34 2.20
CA GLN A 97 20.58 18.02 0.87
C GLN A 97 19.80 16.89 0.20
N ARG A 98 19.49 15.82 0.91
CA ARG A 98 18.71 14.69 0.38
C ARG A 98 17.20 14.90 0.39
N LYS A 99 16.70 16.01 0.97
CA LYS A 99 15.27 16.41 0.98
C LYS A 99 14.34 15.44 1.74
N GLY A 100 14.86 14.69 2.72
CA GLY A 100 14.06 13.74 3.50
C GLY A 100 14.83 13.14 4.67
N PHE A 101 14.10 12.69 5.69
CA PHE A 101 14.68 12.07 6.89
C PHE A 101 15.25 10.68 6.57
N PHE A 102 14.55 9.90 5.77
CA PHE A 102 14.94 8.54 5.38
C PHE A 102 15.32 8.50 3.90
N ASN A 103 16.18 7.56 3.54
CA ASN A 103 16.57 7.28 2.16
C ASN A 103 15.86 6.02 1.63
N SER A 104 16.19 5.62 0.41
CA SER A 104 15.61 4.45 -0.25
C SER A 104 15.86 3.14 0.49
N GLU A 105 16.97 3.02 1.25
CA GLU A 105 17.29 1.78 1.98
C GLU A 105 16.21 1.39 2.98
N SER A 106 15.54 2.37 3.60
CA SER A 106 14.45 2.08 4.54
C SER A 106 13.29 1.32 3.88
N ILE A 107 12.94 1.65 2.64
CA ILE A 107 11.90 0.96 1.87
C ILE A 107 12.44 -0.28 1.18
N PHE A 108 13.66 -0.22 0.61
CA PHE A 108 14.29 -1.38 -0.03
C PHE A 108 14.40 -2.56 0.93
N GLU A 109 14.71 -2.28 2.20
CA GLU A 109 14.83 -3.31 3.21
C GLU A 109 13.49 -3.95 3.63
N ILE A 110 12.35 -3.41 3.18
CA ILE A 110 11.05 -4.08 3.32
C ILE A 110 10.88 -5.16 2.24
N VAL A 111 11.40 -4.96 1.03
CA VAL A 111 11.15 -5.84 -0.12
C VAL A 111 12.37 -6.73 -0.44
N ARG A 112 13.59 -6.18 -0.37
CA ARG A 112 14.85 -6.87 -0.73
C ARG A 112 15.04 -8.24 -0.05
N PRO A 113 14.81 -8.40 1.26
CA PRO A 113 14.96 -9.71 1.91
C PRO A 113 13.93 -10.74 1.43
N LEU A 114 12.73 -10.28 1.08
CA LEU A 114 11.68 -11.15 0.57
C LEU A 114 11.97 -11.61 -0.87
N LEU A 115 12.55 -10.74 -1.72
CA LEU A 115 13.07 -11.15 -3.02
C LEU A 115 14.16 -12.22 -2.87
N LYS A 116 15.08 -12.03 -1.92
CA LYS A 116 16.13 -13.04 -1.63
C LYS A 116 15.55 -14.36 -1.10
N CYS A 117 14.51 -14.32 -0.29
CA CYS A 117 13.81 -15.50 0.20
C CYS A 117 13.24 -16.35 -0.96
N LYS A 118 12.84 -15.73 -2.05
CA LYS A 118 12.41 -16.39 -3.29
C LYS A 118 13.55 -16.69 -4.26
N GLU A 119 14.80 -16.49 -3.85
CA GLU A 119 15.99 -16.63 -4.69
C GLU A 119 15.95 -15.77 -5.97
N TYR A 120 15.21 -14.64 -5.91
CA TYR A 120 15.17 -13.69 -7.01
C TYR A 120 16.35 -12.72 -6.93
N ASN A 121 16.81 -12.27 -8.10
CA ASN A 121 17.78 -11.18 -8.15
C ASN A 121 17.17 -9.93 -7.48
N VAL A 122 17.95 -9.25 -6.64
CA VAL A 122 17.51 -8.01 -5.97
C VAL A 122 17.27 -6.86 -6.96
N ASP A 123 17.90 -6.93 -8.15
CA ASP A 123 17.72 -5.99 -9.24
C ASP A 123 16.66 -6.46 -10.26
N ILE A 124 15.85 -7.45 -9.90
CA ILE A 124 14.75 -7.95 -10.75
C ILE A 124 13.88 -6.80 -11.22
N THR A 125 13.61 -6.77 -12.51
CA THR A 125 12.78 -5.74 -13.15
C THR A 125 11.29 -6.09 -13.08
N LEU A 126 10.42 -5.10 -13.34
CA LEU A 126 8.97 -5.31 -13.42
C LEU A 126 8.61 -6.33 -14.51
N GLY A 127 9.30 -6.27 -15.67
CA GLY A 127 9.13 -7.24 -16.75
C GLY A 127 9.52 -8.65 -16.32
N GLU A 128 10.70 -8.82 -15.70
CA GLU A 128 11.17 -10.12 -15.22
C GLU A 128 10.29 -10.69 -14.09
N LEU A 129 9.77 -9.83 -13.20
CA LEU A 129 8.85 -10.28 -12.15
C LEU A 129 7.53 -10.77 -12.76
N TYR A 130 6.98 -10.06 -13.75
CA TYR A 130 5.79 -10.50 -14.48
C TYR A 130 6.02 -11.85 -15.18
N GLU A 131 7.16 -12.06 -15.83
CA GLU A 131 7.48 -13.35 -16.46
C GLU A 131 7.49 -14.52 -15.47
N LYS A 132 7.89 -14.26 -14.22
CA LYS A 132 7.94 -15.28 -13.15
C LYS A 132 6.59 -15.54 -12.50
N THR A 133 5.78 -14.48 -12.30
CA THR A 133 4.54 -14.56 -11.50
C THR A 133 3.28 -14.65 -12.33
N ARG A 134 3.31 -14.14 -13.55
CA ARG A 134 2.15 -13.93 -14.43
C ARG A 134 1.05 -13.05 -13.81
N ILE A 135 1.42 -12.25 -12.82
CA ILE A 135 0.52 -11.28 -12.18
C ILE A 135 0.94 -9.89 -12.64
N ASP A 136 0.00 -9.15 -13.22
CA ASP A 136 0.22 -7.77 -13.68
C ASP A 136 0.18 -6.82 -12.48
N LEU A 137 1.32 -6.19 -12.18
CA LEU A 137 1.44 -5.22 -11.10
C LEU A 137 1.41 -3.81 -11.66
N HIS A 138 0.52 -2.98 -11.13
CA HIS A 138 0.41 -1.55 -11.39
C HIS A 138 0.79 -0.76 -10.14
N ILE A 139 1.93 -0.09 -10.20
CA ILE A 139 2.51 0.68 -9.09
C ILE A 139 2.42 2.17 -9.46
N PHE A 140 1.65 2.95 -8.70
CA PHE A 140 1.42 4.34 -9.01
C PHE A 140 2.40 5.24 -8.28
N THR A 141 3.02 6.17 -9.01
CA THR A 141 3.89 7.23 -8.49
C THR A 141 3.51 8.57 -9.10
N THR A 142 4.00 9.64 -8.50
CA THR A 142 3.83 11.00 -9.04
C THR A 142 5.14 11.52 -9.57
N GLU A 143 5.21 11.84 -10.87
CA GLU A 143 6.30 12.66 -11.41
C GLU A 143 6.03 14.11 -11.01
N LEU A 144 6.90 14.66 -10.16
CA LEU A 144 6.67 15.93 -9.45
C LEU A 144 6.80 17.16 -10.35
N ASN A 145 7.75 17.16 -11.31
CA ASN A 145 8.02 18.34 -12.14
C ASN A 145 6.85 18.64 -13.08
N SER A 146 6.22 17.60 -13.65
CA SER A 146 5.02 17.73 -14.49
C SER A 146 3.71 17.56 -13.70
N PHE A 147 3.80 17.13 -12.45
CA PHE A 147 2.70 16.77 -11.56
C PHE A 147 1.73 15.76 -12.19
N LYS A 148 2.29 14.70 -12.79
CA LYS A 148 1.53 13.64 -13.45
C LYS A 148 1.60 12.34 -12.68
N CYS A 149 0.49 11.60 -12.72
CA CYS A 149 0.45 10.21 -12.30
C CYS A 149 1.22 9.36 -13.32
N VAL A 150 2.08 8.49 -12.82
CA VAL A 150 2.79 7.49 -13.62
C VAL A 150 2.42 6.10 -13.10
N ASP A 151 1.97 5.24 -14.01
CA ASP A 151 1.74 3.81 -13.75
C ASP A 151 2.99 3.04 -14.14
N LEU A 152 3.69 2.51 -13.13
CA LEU A 152 4.86 1.67 -13.29
C LEU A 152 4.40 0.20 -13.32
N SER A 153 4.43 -0.40 -14.50
CA SER A 153 4.04 -1.80 -14.73
C SER A 153 5.00 -2.50 -15.69
N HIS A 154 4.86 -3.80 -15.84
CA HIS A 154 5.64 -4.55 -16.82
C HIS A 154 5.41 -4.09 -18.26
N SER A 155 4.26 -3.50 -18.57
CA SER A 155 3.89 -3.04 -19.90
C SER A 155 4.39 -1.62 -20.19
N THR A 156 4.42 -0.75 -19.18
CA THR A 156 4.81 0.66 -19.33
C THR A 156 6.29 0.90 -19.04
N HIS A 157 6.83 0.21 -18.02
CA HIS A 157 8.21 0.40 -17.51
C HIS A 157 8.90 -0.96 -17.26
N PRO A 158 9.01 -1.85 -18.27
CA PRO A 158 9.49 -3.23 -18.08
C PRO A 158 10.90 -3.32 -17.50
N THR A 159 11.75 -2.33 -17.73
CA THR A 159 13.15 -2.30 -17.30
C THR A 159 13.39 -1.68 -15.93
N TRP A 160 12.35 -1.13 -15.31
CA TRP A 160 12.49 -0.59 -13.95
C TRP A 160 12.64 -1.72 -12.94
N ARG A 161 13.59 -1.56 -12.02
CA ARG A 161 13.72 -2.51 -10.90
C ARG A 161 12.48 -2.42 -10.02
N VAL A 162 12.04 -3.56 -9.51
CA VAL A 162 10.90 -3.62 -8.57
C VAL A 162 11.15 -2.74 -7.35
N LEU A 163 12.37 -2.75 -6.80
CA LEU A 163 12.73 -1.89 -5.66
C LEU A 163 12.59 -0.41 -5.97
N ASP A 164 13.03 0.02 -7.17
CA ASP A 164 12.91 1.41 -7.59
C ASP A 164 11.44 1.82 -7.76
N ALA A 165 10.62 0.98 -8.38
CA ALA A 165 9.19 1.25 -8.58
C ALA A 165 8.46 1.39 -7.24
N VAL A 166 8.71 0.47 -6.30
CA VAL A 166 8.14 0.51 -4.96
C VAL A 166 8.59 1.77 -4.22
N TYR A 167 9.88 2.12 -4.31
CA TYR A 167 10.38 3.33 -3.66
C TYR A 167 9.77 4.60 -4.26
N ALA A 168 9.73 4.73 -5.58
CA ALA A 168 9.12 5.87 -6.26
C ALA A 168 7.66 6.08 -5.82
N SER A 169 6.94 4.97 -5.62
CA SER A 169 5.54 5.00 -5.16
C SER A 169 5.38 5.35 -3.67
N SER A 170 6.42 5.15 -2.86
CA SER A 170 6.33 5.21 -1.38
C SER A 170 7.13 6.35 -0.76
N CYS A 171 7.85 7.15 -1.55
CA CYS A 171 8.69 8.23 -1.02
C CYS A 171 7.87 9.49 -0.73
N VAL A 172 7.15 9.44 0.39
CA VAL A 172 6.39 10.59 0.93
C VAL A 172 7.34 11.75 1.20
N PRO A 173 7.14 12.94 0.59
CA PRO A 173 7.98 14.11 0.80
C PRO A 173 8.16 14.45 2.27
N PHE A 174 9.29 14.98 2.61
CA PHE A 174 9.81 15.26 3.95
C PHE A 174 10.18 14.00 4.74
N LEU A 175 9.41 12.92 4.68
CA LEU A 175 9.74 11.66 5.36
C LEU A 175 10.86 10.94 4.62
N PHE A 176 10.73 10.81 3.32
CA PHE A 176 11.72 10.14 2.46
C PHE A 176 12.29 11.10 1.42
N SER A 177 13.54 10.83 1.03
CA SER A 177 14.16 11.51 -0.10
C SER A 177 13.37 11.23 -1.39
N PRO A 178 13.14 12.23 -2.27
CA PRO A 178 12.53 11.94 -3.56
C PRO A 178 13.43 11.02 -4.40
N MET A 179 12.83 10.24 -5.28
CA MET A 179 13.60 9.47 -6.25
C MET A 179 13.89 10.32 -7.47
N ILE A 180 15.17 10.49 -7.78
CA ILE A 180 15.60 11.15 -9.02
C ILE A 180 16.09 10.06 -9.98
N LYS A 181 15.48 9.96 -11.16
CA LYS A 181 15.83 9.01 -12.19
C LYS A 181 15.59 9.63 -13.56
N ASP A 182 16.57 9.54 -14.44
CA ASP A 182 16.51 10.06 -15.82
C ASP A 182 16.05 11.55 -15.87
N GLU A 183 16.58 12.38 -14.94
CA GLU A 183 16.24 13.81 -14.76
C GLU A 183 14.80 14.08 -14.26
N GLU A 184 13.99 13.06 -14.08
CA GLU A 184 12.66 13.15 -13.50
C GLU A 184 12.69 12.98 -11.98
N CYS A 185 11.74 13.64 -11.28
CA CYS A 185 11.62 13.61 -9.83
C CYS A 185 10.33 12.89 -9.43
N TYR A 186 10.47 11.75 -8.79
CA TYR A 186 9.33 10.95 -8.35
C TYR A 186 9.11 11.07 -6.84
N VAL A 187 7.84 11.18 -6.48
CA VAL A 187 7.36 11.20 -5.09
C VAL A 187 6.17 10.25 -4.95
N ASP A 188 5.72 10.03 -3.71
CA ASP A 188 4.61 9.14 -3.39
C ASP A 188 3.43 9.29 -4.35
N GLY A 189 2.90 8.16 -4.81
CA GLY A 189 1.81 8.12 -5.78
C GLY A 189 0.50 8.70 -5.26
N GLY A 190 0.34 8.72 -3.96
CA GLY A 190 -0.83 9.29 -3.32
C GLY A 190 -1.11 10.73 -3.74
N PHE A 191 -0.14 11.52 -4.20
CA PHE A 191 -0.32 12.90 -4.68
C PHE A 191 -1.23 13.03 -5.90
N THR A 192 -1.22 12.06 -6.75
CA THR A 192 -2.02 12.08 -7.98
C THR A 192 -3.01 10.93 -8.05
N LYS A 193 -2.70 9.80 -7.42
CA LYS A 193 -3.54 8.59 -7.43
C LYS A 193 -3.34 7.75 -6.18
N ASP A 194 -4.05 8.09 -5.10
CA ASP A 194 -4.00 7.31 -3.85
C ASP A 194 -4.68 5.96 -3.97
N PHE A 195 -5.74 5.86 -4.78
CA PHE A 195 -6.55 4.65 -4.91
C PHE A 195 -7.01 4.43 -6.34
N ALA A 196 -6.41 3.47 -7.02
CA ALA A 196 -6.59 3.21 -8.45
C ALA A 196 -7.81 2.32 -8.78
N ILE A 197 -8.89 2.44 -8.01
CA ILE A 197 -10.09 1.60 -8.21
C ILE A 197 -10.77 1.89 -9.56
N ASN A 198 -10.80 3.16 -9.99
CA ASN A 198 -11.41 3.52 -11.26
C ASN A 198 -10.64 2.90 -12.44
N ASP A 199 -9.30 2.85 -12.37
CA ASP A 199 -8.46 2.22 -13.40
C ASP A 199 -8.76 0.72 -13.52
N ALA A 200 -8.92 0.04 -12.41
CA ALA A 200 -9.30 -1.38 -12.42
C ALA A 200 -10.73 -1.60 -12.96
N LEU A 201 -11.67 -0.70 -12.63
CA LEU A 201 -13.07 -0.79 -13.10
C LEU A 201 -13.25 -0.49 -14.57
N GLU A 202 -12.31 0.22 -15.21
CA GLU A 202 -12.30 0.41 -16.66
C GLU A 202 -12.03 -0.92 -17.41
N LEU A 203 -11.35 -1.86 -16.76
CA LEU A 203 -10.88 -3.10 -17.38
C LEU A 203 -11.62 -4.35 -16.90
N TYR A 204 -12.13 -4.35 -15.67
CA TYR A 204 -12.62 -5.56 -15.02
C TYR A 204 -13.97 -5.36 -14.33
N ASP A 205 -14.69 -6.45 -14.18
CA ASP A 205 -15.96 -6.49 -13.45
C ASP A 205 -15.72 -6.24 -11.96
N LYS A 206 -16.51 -5.34 -11.38
CA LYS A 206 -16.43 -4.98 -9.95
C LYS A 206 -16.58 -6.16 -8.98
N GLU A 207 -17.25 -7.23 -9.42
CA GLU A 207 -17.42 -8.47 -8.64
C GLU A 207 -16.15 -9.34 -8.62
N GLU A 208 -15.19 -9.12 -9.52
CA GLU A 208 -13.90 -9.80 -9.57
C GLU A 208 -12.79 -9.02 -8.86
N ILE A 209 -13.11 -7.80 -8.39
CA ILE A 209 -12.18 -6.92 -7.68
C ILE A 209 -12.43 -6.98 -6.19
N LEU A 210 -11.37 -7.14 -5.38
CA LEU A 210 -11.37 -6.82 -3.96
C LEU A 210 -10.50 -5.59 -3.74
N ALA A 211 -11.08 -4.58 -3.13
CA ALA A 211 -10.40 -3.33 -2.81
C ALA A 211 -10.12 -3.20 -1.32
N ILE A 212 -8.93 -2.74 -0.96
CA ILE A 212 -8.52 -2.46 0.42
C ILE A 212 -8.10 -0.99 0.49
N LYS A 213 -8.88 -0.21 1.24
CA LYS A 213 -8.69 1.24 1.30
C LYS A 213 -8.47 1.71 2.73
N LYS A 214 -7.43 2.51 2.92
CA LYS A 214 -7.23 3.21 4.18
C LYS A 214 -8.39 4.16 4.43
N GLN A 215 -8.93 4.11 5.64
CA GLN A 215 -9.89 5.08 6.15
C GLN A 215 -9.24 5.87 7.28
N ASN A 216 -9.03 7.15 7.06
CA ASN A 216 -8.47 7.98 8.11
C ASN A 216 -9.49 8.11 9.26
N ASN A 217 -9.08 7.73 10.44
CA ASN A 217 -9.85 8.06 11.64
C ASN A 217 -9.92 9.59 11.74
N ASN A 218 -11.08 10.11 12.15
CA ASN A 218 -11.28 11.54 12.38
C ASN A 218 -10.46 12.09 13.57
N ALA A 219 -9.40 11.40 13.97
CA ALA A 219 -8.43 11.93 14.93
C ALA A 219 -7.85 13.21 14.33
N LYS A 220 -8.32 14.32 14.86
CA LYS A 220 -7.86 15.63 14.45
C LYS A 220 -6.43 15.80 14.97
N ASN A 221 -5.45 15.64 14.09
CA ASN A 221 -4.12 16.23 14.34
C ASN A 221 -4.34 17.74 14.39
N LEU A 222 -4.63 18.24 15.58
CA LEU A 222 -4.82 19.67 15.80
C LEU A 222 -3.44 20.27 16.02
N ILE A 223 -3.04 21.15 15.12
CA ILE A 223 -1.87 22.01 15.35
C ILE A 223 -2.20 22.94 16.52
N ASN A 224 -1.31 22.99 17.48
CA ASN A 224 -1.38 23.83 18.67
C ASN A 224 -0.02 24.50 18.93
N SER A 225 0.10 25.22 20.05
CA SER A 225 1.33 25.96 20.43
C SER A 225 2.55 25.07 20.60
N ASP A 226 2.37 23.77 20.90
CA ASP A 226 3.44 22.83 21.18
C ASP A 226 3.88 22.08 19.93
N SER A 227 3.14 22.24 18.81
CA SER A 227 3.47 21.62 17.54
C SER A 227 4.73 22.22 16.93
N ASN A 228 5.65 21.34 16.53
CA ASN A 228 6.89 21.76 15.88
C ASN A 228 6.69 22.06 14.38
N ILE A 229 7.71 22.64 13.75
CA ILE A 229 7.65 23.04 12.32
C ILE A 229 7.41 21.85 11.38
N ILE A 230 7.88 20.68 11.73
CA ILE A 230 7.71 19.45 10.91
C ILE A 230 6.25 19.02 10.94
N GLU A 231 5.65 18.95 12.13
CA GLU A 231 4.23 18.62 12.30
C GLU A 231 3.33 19.65 11.61
N PHE A 232 3.65 20.93 11.76
CA PHE A 232 2.91 22.01 11.09
C PHE A 232 2.96 21.86 9.58
N THR A 233 4.16 21.74 9.00
CA THR A 233 4.35 21.63 7.55
C THR A 233 3.69 20.37 7.00
N HIS A 234 3.86 19.24 7.68
CA HIS A 234 3.24 17.96 7.29
C HIS A 234 1.70 18.07 7.33
N THR A 235 1.14 18.66 8.37
CA THR A 235 -0.32 18.82 8.49
C THR A 235 -0.90 19.78 7.43
N CYS A 236 -0.22 20.88 7.14
CA CYS A 236 -0.61 21.76 6.04
C CYS A 236 -0.63 21.00 4.73
N PHE A 237 0.42 20.26 4.49
CA PHE A 237 0.57 19.44 3.31
C PHE A 237 -0.53 18.37 3.17
N GLU A 238 -0.80 17.59 4.22
CA GLU A 238 -1.89 16.58 4.23
C GLU A 238 -3.26 17.22 3.93
N ARG A 239 -3.52 18.40 4.46
CA ARG A 239 -4.82 19.06 4.25
C ARG A 239 -5.00 19.57 2.84
N VAL A 240 -3.96 20.21 2.27
CA VAL A 240 -3.95 20.64 0.87
C VAL A 240 -4.09 19.43 -0.04
N PHE A 241 -3.33 18.39 0.26
CA PHE A 241 -3.35 17.13 -0.46
C PHE A 241 -4.76 16.51 -0.48
N LYS A 242 -5.41 16.35 0.68
CA LYS A 242 -6.79 15.86 0.76
C LYS A 242 -7.76 16.70 -0.08
N ALA A 243 -7.62 18.04 -0.02
CA ALA A 243 -8.50 18.93 -0.76
C ALA A 243 -8.34 18.81 -2.28
N VAL A 244 -7.15 18.45 -2.76
CA VAL A 244 -6.83 18.35 -4.20
C VAL A 244 -7.06 16.94 -4.74
N VAL A 245 -6.76 15.91 -3.94
CA VAL A 245 -6.69 14.50 -4.40
C VAL A 245 -7.92 13.68 -4.00
N ASP A 246 -8.76 14.17 -3.10
CA ASP A 246 -10.04 13.50 -2.73
C ASP A 246 -11.03 13.56 -3.91
N LYS A 247 -10.57 13.01 -5.06
CA LYS A 247 -11.40 12.83 -6.24
C LYS A 247 -12.41 11.74 -5.95
N GLU A 248 -13.60 11.90 -6.49
CA GLU A 248 -14.64 10.89 -6.47
C GLU A 248 -14.10 9.57 -7.04
N TYR A 249 -14.13 8.53 -6.24
CA TYR A 249 -13.85 7.17 -6.70
C TYR A 249 -15.15 6.36 -6.68
N GLN A 250 -15.24 5.37 -7.57
CA GLN A 250 -16.42 4.51 -7.61
C GLN A 250 -16.41 3.56 -6.41
N HIS A 251 -17.51 3.57 -5.66
CA HIS A 251 -17.69 2.63 -4.57
C HIS A 251 -18.11 1.26 -5.09
N ILE A 252 -17.39 0.22 -4.68
CA ILE A 252 -17.77 -1.18 -4.93
C ILE A 252 -18.05 -1.87 -3.61
N LYS A 253 -18.95 -2.86 -3.63
CA LYS A 253 -19.31 -3.62 -2.41
C LYS A 253 -18.12 -4.39 -1.83
N ASN A 254 -17.23 -4.86 -2.69
CA ASN A 254 -16.04 -5.61 -2.32
C ASN A 254 -14.90 -4.65 -1.89
N THR A 255 -15.21 -3.70 -1.02
CA THR A 255 -14.20 -2.80 -0.42
C THR A 255 -14.11 -3.03 1.07
N ILE A 256 -12.90 -3.33 1.56
CA ILE A 256 -12.57 -3.39 2.97
C ILE A 256 -11.89 -2.08 3.36
N PHE A 257 -12.52 -1.35 4.26
CA PHE A 257 -11.94 -0.14 4.83
C PHE A 257 -11.08 -0.50 6.02
N VAL A 258 -9.87 0.04 6.05
CA VAL A 258 -8.91 -0.16 7.13
C VAL A 258 -8.75 1.16 7.90
N PRO A 259 -9.47 1.34 9.00
CA PRO A 259 -9.31 2.52 9.86
C PRO A 259 -7.89 2.60 10.42
N GLY A 260 -7.35 3.81 10.46
CA GLY A 260 -6.02 4.03 11.03
C GLY A 260 -5.66 5.51 11.14
N PRO A 261 -4.61 5.84 11.92
CA PRO A 261 -4.16 7.20 12.06
C PRO A 261 -3.58 7.74 10.74
N PRO A 262 -3.50 9.08 10.58
CA PRO A 262 -2.76 9.70 9.49
C PRO A 262 -1.30 9.23 9.46
N VAL A 263 -0.68 9.28 8.28
CA VAL A 263 0.76 8.99 8.16
C VAL A 263 1.53 10.08 8.89
N SER A 264 2.38 9.70 9.82
CA SER A 264 3.24 10.64 10.53
C SER A 264 4.55 9.99 10.96
N MET A 265 5.56 10.81 11.21
CA MET A 265 6.83 10.33 11.74
C MET A 265 6.66 9.57 13.06
N GLN A 266 5.82 10.09 13.95
CA GLN A 266 5.56 9.49 15.26
C GLN A 266 4.96 8.10 15.12
N GLU A 267 3.96 7.94 14.24
CA GLU A 267 3.32 6.65 14.00
C GLU A 267 4.28 5.65 13.34
N ILE A 268 5.10 6.09 12.38
CA ILE A 268 6.11 5.22 11.76
C ILE A 268 7.10 4.73 12.83
N LEU A 269 7.62 5.63 13.65
CA LEU A 269 8.55 5.26 14.73
C LEU A 269 7.86 4.34 15.75
N HIS A 270 6.61 4.63 16.15
CA HIS A 270 5.87 3.81 17.10
C HIS A 270 5.75 2.36 16.62
N VAL A 271 5.39 2.15 15.36
CA VAL A 271 5.29 0.82 14.74
C VAL A 271 6.67 0.16 14.63
N THR A 272 7.70 0.90 14.20
CA THR A 272 9.03 0.32 13.97
C THR A 272 9.76 -0.07 15.27
N TYR A 273 9.49 0.63 16.37
CA TYR A 273 10.12 0.35 17.68
C TYR A 273 9.35 -0.69 18.50
N ASN A 274 8.14 -1.06 18.13
CA ASN A 274 7.29 -1.90 18.98
C ASN A 274 6.79 -3.15 18.23
N GLU A 275 7.28 -4.30 18.68
CA GLU A 275 6.94 -5.61 18.13
C GLU A 275 5.46 -5.96 18.34
N ASP A 276 4.93 -5.69 19.55
CA ASP A 276 3.55 -5.99 19.90
C ASP A 276 2.58 -5.18 19.03
N VAL A 277 2.88 -3.89 18.79
CA VAL A 277 2.07 -3.04 17.91
C VAL A 277 2.04 -3.60 16.49
N ARG A 278 3.16 -4.09 15.96
CA ARG A 278 3.19 -4.71 14.63
C ARG A 278 2.29 -5.94 14.56
N LYS A 279 2.34 -6.78 15.59
CA LYS A 279 1.48 -7.96 15.70
C LYS A 279 0.01 -7.56 15.81
N GLU A 280 -0.33 -6.63 16.71
CA GLU A 280 -1.68 -6.12 16.86
C GLU A 280 -2.26 -5.55 15.55
N MET A 281 -1.44 -4.86 14.75
CA MET A 281 -1.88 -4.34 13.44
C MET A 281 -2.19 -5.46 12.45
N ILE A 282 -1.41 -6.54 12.43
CA ILE A 282 -1.69 -7.71 11.59
C ILE A 282 -2.98 -8.38 12.04
N ASP A 283 -3.12 -8.66 13.34
CA ASP A 283 -4.30 -9.29 13.94
C ASP A 283 -5.57 -8.44 13.70
N TYR A 284 -5.44 -7.12 13.81
CA TYR A 284 -6.51 -6.18 13.48
C TYR A 284 -6.94 -6.28 12.01
N GLY A 285 -5.97 -6.34 11.09
CA GLY A 285 -6.28 -6.55 9.67
C GLY A 285 -7.04 -7.85 9.42
N GLN A 286 -6.65 -8.93 10.10
CA GLN A 286 -7.35 -10.22 10.01
C GLN A 286 -8.79 -10.12 10.51
N SER A 287 -9.01 -9.45 11.65
CA SER A 287 -10.35 -9.24 12.20
C SER A 287 -11.26 -8.43 11.27
N LEU A 288 -10.72 -7.40 10.61
CA LEU A 288 -11.48 -6.61 9.63
C LEU A 288 -11.96 -7.45 8.45
N PHE A 289 -11.16 -8.41 7.99
CA PHE A 289 -11.61 -9.32 6.95
C PHE A 289 -12.72 -10.25 7.45
N ASP A 290 -12.61 -10.79 8.68
CA ASP A 290 -13.62 -11.68 9.24
C ASP A 290 -14.96 -10.95 9.45
N GLU A 291 -14.93 -9.69 9.90
CA GLU A 291 -16.12 -8.82 9.98
C GLU A 291 -16.72 -8.59 8.58
N TYR A 292 -15.90 -8.24 7.60
CA TYR A 292 -16.34 -8.04 6.22
C TYR A 292 -17.03 -9.30 5.68
N LYS A 293 -16.42 -10.49 5.88
CA LYS A 293 -16.96 -11.76 5.43
C LYS A 293 -18.29 -12.08 6.10
N ALA A 294 -18.42 -11.83 7.40
CA ALA A 294 -19.66 -12.03 8.14
C ALA A 294 -20.79 -11.15 7.58
N TRP A 295 -20.54 -9.90 7.28
CA TRP A 295 -21.52 -8.98 6.71
C TRP A 295 -21.95 -9.37 5.30
N PHE A 296 -20.98 -9.80 4.49
CA PHE A 296 -21.24 -10.29 3.12
C PHE A 296 -22.14 -11.53 3.13
N THR A 297 -21.93 -12.44 4.09
CA THR A 297 -22.73 -13.68 4.26
C THR A 297 -24.14 -13.39 4.78
N LEU A 298 -24.29 -12.40 5.67
CA LEU A 298 -25.58 -12.03 6.25
C LEU A 298 -26.45 -11.15 5.34
N GLY A 299 -25.90 -10.66 4.21
CA GLY A 299 -26.61 -9.79 3.28
C GLY A 299 -26.95 -8.40 3.85
N ILE A 300 -26.26 -7.98 4.91
CA ILE A 300 -26.44 -6.67 5.53
C ILE A 300 -25.67 -5.64 4.70
N ASN A 301 -26.39 -4.72 4.04
CA ASN A 301 -25.73 -3.64 3.29
C ASN A 301 -25.04 -2.67 4.27
N ASN A 302 -23.75 -2.47 4.11
CA ASN A 302 -23.04 -1.34 4.70
C ASN A 302 -23.68 -0.03 4.20
N LYS A 303 -24.20 0.76 5.13
CA LYS A 303 -24.57 2.15 4.86
C LYS A 303 -23.39 3.06 5.09
#